data_e70249f80e4e8f4be87757a54183d3ba
#
_entry.id   e70249f80e4e8f4be87757a54183d3ba
#
_cell.length_a   1.000
_cell.length_b   1.000
_cell.length_c   1.000
_cell.angle_alpha   90.00
_cell.angle_beta   90.00
_cell.angle_gamma   90.00
#
_symmetry.space_group_name_H-M   'P 1'
#
loop_
_entity.id
_entity.type
_entity.pdbx_description
1 polymer ?
#
loop_
_entity_poly.entity_id
_entity_poly.type
_entity_poly.pdbx_seq_one_letter_code
_entity_poly.pdbx_strand_id
1 'polypeptide(L)'
;MNILDLKKINIIVLSLLLFLSMQIPVFAPENAAEVKIPVVQVVENEAKDQAEEFSYVLTTNQSEAPMPKGSKENQYCWSMKKKETVEISIPVTTRGIYHYQIYQTTEPKEAYACDQSRYDVSVEAFYNEADQFKTVTVVKNQKGEKIDQITFLNRLNKTNPSNQTAKSDSKKKVKTGDNGTIWGYVLLLVSSMMCFVILFYENQKRRKGEIQDEAE
;
A
#
# COMPACT_ATOMS: atom_id res chain seq x y z
N MET A 1 57.90 2.30 -26.11
CA MET A 1 56.68 2.92 -25.57
C MET A 1 56.86 4.43 -25.72
N ASN A 2 56.08 5.06 -26.61
CA ASN A 2 56.25 6.47 -26.93
C ASN A 2 55.80 7.39 -25.79
N ILE A 3 56.50 8.50 -25.56
CA ILE A 3 56.14 9.49 -24.52
C ILE A 3 54.70 10.01 -24.67
N LEU A 4 54.17 10.02 -25.90
CA LEU A 4 52.78 10.35 -26.18
C LEU A 4 51.78 9.34 -25.63
N ASP A 5 52.12 8.05 -25.60
CA ASP A 5 51.25 6.98 -25.08
C ASP A 5 51.20 6.99 -23.57
N LEU A 6 52.33 7.35 -22.93
CA LEU A 6 52.40 7.51 -21.49
C LEU A 6 51.53 8.67 -20.97
N LYS A 7 51.47 9.78 -21.71
CA LYS A 7 50.61 10.93 -21.41
C LYS A 7 49.12 10.60 -21.55
N LYS A 8 48.74 9.82 -22.57
CA LYS A 8 47.35 9.37 -22.78
C LYS A 8 46.92 8.42 -21.67
N ILE A 9 47.79 7.50 -21.26
CA ILE A 9 47.50 6.56 -20.14
C ILE A 9 47.33 7.33 -18.83
N ASN A 10 48.17 8.33 -18.54
CA ASN A 10 48.02 9.16 -17.34
C ASN A 10 46.71 9.96 -17.33
N ILE A 11 46.26 10.49 -18.47
CA ILE A 11 44.98 11.21 -18.56
C ILE A 11 43.79 10.26 -18.32
N ILE A 12 43.85 9.05 -18.87
CA ILE A 12 42.78 8.03 -18.66
C ILE A 12 42.72 7.58 -17.19
N VAL A 13 43.88 7.33 -16.58
CA VAL A 13 43.93 6.95 -15.16
C VAL A 13 43.48 8.08 -14.26
N LEU A 14 43.84 9.34 -14.55
CA LEU A 14 43.40 10.50 -13.78
C LEU A 14 41.90 10.75 -13.93
N SER A 15 41.31 10.55 -15.12
CA SER A 15 39.86 10.66 -15.33
C SER A 15 39.10 9.55 -14.63
N LEU A 16 39.64 8.33 -14.60
CA LEU A 16 39.05 7.21 -13.89
C LEU A 16 39.09 7.41 -12.36
N LEU A 17 40.19 7.97 -11.83
CA LEU A 17 40.27 8.34 -10.41
C LEU A 17 39.29 9.45 -10.02
N LEU A 18 39.10 10.45 -10.91
CA LEU A 18 38.11 11.52 -10.69
C LEU A 18 36.67 10.96 -10.70
N PHE A 19 36.38 9.99 -11.57
CA PHE A 19 35.03 9.34 -11.60
C PHE A 19 34.76 8.48 -10.36
N LEU A 20 35.78 7.82 -9.79
CA LEU A 20 35.66 7.04 -8.55
C LEU A 20 35.48 7.93 -7.31
N SER A 21 35.94 9.17 -7.32
CA SER A 21 35.81 10.11 -6.19
C SER A 21 34.45 10.81 -6.10
N MET A 22 33.58 10.66 -7.11
CA MET A 22 32.24 11.27 -7.13
C MET A 22 31.14 10.39 -6.55
N GLN A 23 31.43 9.27 -5.91
CA GLN A 23 30.46 8.56 -5.10
C GLN A 23 30.30 9.29 -3.76
N ILE A 24 29.54 10.38 -3.77
CA ILE A 24 29.07 10.99 -2.52
C ILE A 24 28.14 9.97 -1.90
N PRO A 25 28.46 9.38 -0.74
CA PRO A 25 27.51 8.57 -0.04
C PRO A 25 26.32 9.47 0.31
N VAL A 26 25.17 9.20 -0.29
CA VAL A 26 23.91 9.77 0.18
C VAL A 26 23.68 9.13 1.54
N PHE A 27 24.12 9.80 2.61
CA PHE A 27 23.71 9.45 3.95
C PHE A 27 22.21 9.70 4.03
N ALA A 28 21.43 8.64 3.96
CA ALA A 28 20.08 8.68 4.48
C ALA A 28 20.22 9.08 5.97
N PRO A 29 19.43 10.04 6.46
CA PRO A 29 19.47 10.40 7.88
C PRO A 29 19.24 9.12 8.70
N GLU A 30 20.12 8.86 9.64
CA GLU A 30 20.13 7.65 10.50
C GLU A 30 18.80 7.44 11.26
N ASN A 31 17.97 8.48 11.31
CA ASN A 31 16.69 8.57 12.00
C ASN A 31 15.55 8.92 11.02
N ALA A 32 15.41 8.19 9.93
CA ALA A 32 14.30 8.36 9.00
C ALA A 32 13.42 7.10 8.98
N ALA A 33 12.12 7.28 9.09
CA ALA A 33 11.13 6.25 8.86
C ALA A 33 10.22 6.66 7.70
N GLU A 34 9.89 5.72 6.84
CA GLU A 34 8.91 5.94 5.78
C GLU A 34 7.56 5.37 6.20
N VAL A 35 6.58 6.25 6.38
CA VAL A 35 5.20 5.86 6.66
C VAL A 35 4.48 5.64 5.33
N LYS A 36 3.87 4.47 5.18
CA LYS A 36 3.15 4.06 3.98
C LYS A 36 1.66 3.92 4.29
N ILE A 37 0.84 4.65 3.56
CA ILE A 37 -0.62 4.69 3.74
C ILE A 37 -1.27 4.19 2.45
N PRO A 38 -1.78 2.95 2.41
CA PRO A 38 -2.49 2.44 1.25
C PRO A 38 -3.89 3.06 1.16
N VAL A 39 -4.20 3.62 -0.01
CA VAL A 39 -5.50 4.18 -0.35
C VAL A 39 -6.06 3.43 -1.55
N VAL A 40 -7.24 2.85 -1.40
CA VAL A 40 -7.92 2.07 -2.42
C VAL A 40 -9.09 2.85 -2.97
N GLN A 41 -9.23 2.85 -4.28
CA GLN A 41 -10.44 3.29 -4.97
C GLN A 41 -11.17 2.11 -5.57
N VAL A 42 -12.48 2.08 -5.38
CA VAL A 42 -13.40 1.15 -6.04
C VAL A 42 -14.44 1.95 -6.79
N VAL A 43 -14.73 1.57 -8.04
CA VAL A 43 -15.81 2.17 -8.84
C VAL A 43 -16.83 1.08 -9.14
N GLU A 44 -18.05 1.24 -8.60
CA GLU A 44 -19.16 0.33 -8.89
C GLU A 44 -19.88 0.73 -10.18
N ASN A 45 -20.39 -0.28 -10.89
CA ASN A 45 -21.13 -0.13 -12.14
C ASN A 45 -20.33 0.50 -13.29
N GLU A 46 -19.00 0.40 -13.25
CA GLU A 46 -18.13 0.97 -14.27
C GLU A 46 -18.48 0.44 -15.67
N ALA A 47 -18.65 1.34 -16.63
CA ALA A 47 -18.76 0.98 -18.04
C ALA A 47 -17.34 0.71 -18.58
N LYS A 48 -17.18 -0.32 -19.43
CA LYS A 48 -15.86 -0.77 -19.91
C LYS A 48 -15.02 0.32 -20.57
N ASP A 49 -15.64 1.36 -21.11
CA ASP A 49 -14.99 2.38 -21.93
C ASP A 49 -14.90 3.77 -21.28
N GLN A 50 -15.39 3.95 -20.05
CA GLN A 50 -15.32 5.22 -19.33
C GLN A 50 -14.37 5.11 -18.14
N ALA A 51 -13.18 5.69 -18.30
CA ALA A 51 -12.21 5.86 -17.20
C ALA A 51 -12.37 7.27 -16.62
N GLU A 52 -13.25 7.42 -15.65
CA GLU A 52 -13.30 8.68 -14.87
C GLU A 52 -12.12 8.74 -13.92
N GLU A 53 -11.58 9.92 -13.74
CA GLU A 53 -10.50 10.23 -12.81
C GLU A 53 -11.05 10.95 -11.59
N PHE A 54 -10.74 10.45 -10.42
CA PHE A 54 -11.14 11.01 -9.14
C PHE A 54 -9.93 11.58 -8.44
N SER A 55 -10.07 12.78 -7.90
CA SER A 55 -9.01 13.52 -7.24
C SER A 55 -9.14 13.43 -5.74
N TYR A 56 -8.02 13.31 -5.07
CA TYR A 56 -7.90 13.14 -3.62
C TYR A 56 -6.88 14.09 -3.05
N VAL A 57 -6.99 14.34 -1.75
CA VAL A 57 -6.04 15.16 -1.01
C VAL A 57 -5.72 14.53 0.35
N LEU A 58 -4.44 14.56 0.71
CA LEU A 58 -3.97 14.45 2.09
C LEU A 58 -3.61 15.84 2.55
N THR A 59 -4.15 16.27 3.70
CA THR A 59 -3.90 17.59 4.26
C THR A 59 -3.59 17.48 5.75
N THR A 60 -2.93 18.52 6.30
CA THR A 60 -2.68 18.66 7.72
C THR A 60 -2.81 20.13 8.13
N ASN A 61 -3.19 20.36 9.39
CA ASN A 61 -3.20 21.69 10.00
C ASN A 61 -1.89 22.02 10.75
N GLN A 62 -0.95 21.08 10.78
CA GLN A 62 0.33 21.22 11.47
C GLN A 62 1.40 21.64 10.46
N SER A 63 1.92 22.86 10.57
CA SER A 63 2.94 23.41 9.66
C SER A 63 4.23 22.58 9.62
N GLU A 64 4.57 21.94 10.74
CA GLU A 64 5.79 21.13 10.89
C GLU A 64 5.57 19.64 10.57
N ALA A 65 4.36 19.24 10.15
CA ALA A 65 4.10 17.84 9.84
C ALA A 65 4.86 17.43 8.56
N PRO A 66 5.56 16.28 8.58
CA PRO A 66 6.16 15.73 7.40
C PRO A 66 5.13 15.49 6.30
N MET A 67 5.48 15.79 5.05
CA MET A 67 4.56 15.65 3.92
C MET A 67 5.17 14.78 2.82
N PRO A 68 4.34 14.12 2.00
CA PRO A 68 4.79 13.40 0.83
C PRO A 68 5.60 14.29 -0.11
N LYS A 69 6.55 13.71 -0.85
CA LYS A 69 7.28 14.43 -1.88
C LYS A 69 6.34 14.99 -2.95
N GLY A 70 6.50 16.27 -3.27
CA GLY A 70 5.64 16.96 -4.24
C GLY A 70 4.44 17.66 -3.62
N SER A 71 4.29 17.64 -2.28
CA SER A 71 3.30 18.45 -1.58
C SER A 71 3.53 19.94 -1.81
N LYS A 72 2.44 20.68 -1.83
CA LYS A 72 2.44 22.15 -1.84
C LYS A 72 1.82 22.62 -0.54
N GLU A 73 2.55 23.44 0.20
CA GLU A 73 2.14 23.84 1.53
C GLU A 73 1.83 22.60 2.40
N ASN A 74 0.65 22.52 2.98
CA ASN A 74 0.20 21.41 3.82
C ASN A 74 -0.75 20.45 3.08
N GLN A 75 -0.59 20.30 1.74
CA GLN A 75 -1.45 19.47 0.92
C GLN A 75 -0.65 18.63 -0.07
N TYR A 76 -1.03 17.36 -0.17
CA TYR A 76 -0.59 16.44 -1.20
C TYR A 76 -1.81 15.97 -1.99
N CYS A 77 -1.81 16.27 -3.30
CA CYS A 77 -2.92 15.91 -4.19
C CYS A 77 -2.49 14.79 -5.14
N TRP A 78 -3.38 13.86 -5.38
CA TRP A 78 -3.22 12.80 -6.39
C TRP A 78 -4.56 12.45 -7.03
N SER A 79 -4.52 11.67 -8.08
CA SER A 79 -5.74 11.15 -8.70
C SER A 79 -5.64 9.67 -8.97
N MET A 80 -6.78 9.00 -9.02
CA MET A 80 -6.92 7.58 -9.31
C MET A 80 -7.98 7.36 -10.37
N LYS A 81 -7.76 6.33 -11.22
CA LYS A 81 -8.68 5.92 -12.29
C LYS A 81 -9.18 4.51 -12.00
N LYS A 82 -10.46 4.25 -12.28
CA LYS A 82 -11.03 2.89 -12.12
C LYS A 82 -10.79 2.31 -10.72
N LYS A 83 -10.63 0.99 -10.64
CA LYS A 83 -10.18 0.31 -9.42
C LYS A 83 -8.67 0.41 -9.33
N GLU A 84 -8.18 1.20 -8.41
CA GLU A 84 -6.76 1.49 -8.26
C GLU A 84 -6.38 1.54 -6.77
N THR A 85 -5.11 1.23 -6.48
CA THR A 85 -4.51 1.40 -5.16
C THR A 85 -3.27 2.26 -5.29
N VAL A 86 -3.21 3.33 -4.50
CA VAL A 86 -2.03 4.19 -4.39
C VAL A 86 -1.48 4.11 -2.98
N GLU A 87 -0.17 3.95 -2.85
CA GLU A 87 0.53 4.03 -1.57
C GLU A 87 1.10 5.44 -1.39
N ILE A 88 0.61 6.16 -0.38
CA ILE A 88 1.13 7.47 -0.02
C ILE A 88 2.30 7.27 0.94
N SER A 89 3.46 7.80 0.56
CA SER A 89 4.69 7.71 1.33
C SER A 89 5.03 9.05 1.99
N ILE A 90 5.17 9.04 3.33
CA ILE A 90 5.53 10.20 4.14
C ILE A 90 6.88 9.95 4.80
N PRO A 91 7.95 10.69 4.45
CA PRO A 91 9.24 10.59 5.11
C PRO A 91 9.19 11.30 6.47
N VAL A 92 9.31 10.54 7.56
CA VAL A 92 9.29 11.08 8.93
C VAL A 92 10.71 11.01 9.51
N THR A 93 11.25 12.17 9.88
CA THR A 93 12.62 12.30 10.38
C THR A 93 12.68 12.84 11.81
N THR A 94 11.56 13.31 12.34
CA THR A 94 11.49 13.96 13.65
C THR A 94 10.43 13.26 14.50
N ARG A 95 10.73 13.10 15.78
CA ARG A 95 9.74 12.57 16.73
C ARG A 95 8.59 13.53 16.91
N GLY A 96 7.37 12.99 17.06
CA GLY A 96 6.18 13.80 17.24
C GLY A 96 4.91 13.01 16.96
N ILE A 97 3.78 13.67 17.12
CA ILE A 97 2.48 13.14 16.73
C ILE A 97 1.93 14.04 15.64
N TYR A 98 1.71 13.46 14.48
CA TYR A 98 1.27 14.16 13.29
C TYR A 98 -0.13 13.71 12.92
N HIS A 99 -0.99 14.68 12.58
CA HIS A 99 -2.37 14.43 12.21
C HIS A 99 -2.63 14.88 10.79
N TYR A 100 -3.20 13.97 10.01
CA TYR A 100 -3.57 14.20 8.62
C TYR A 100 -5.03 13.86 8.40
N GLN A 101 -5.60 14.43 7.36
CA GLN A 101 -6.91 14.08 6.86
C GLN A 101 -6.81 13.70 5.38
N ILE A 102 -7.46 12.60 4.99
CA ILE A 102 -7.53 12.12 3.61
C ILE A 102 -8.98 12.11 3.18
N TYR A 103 -9.28 12.74 2.03
CA TYR A 103 -10.60 12.76 1.45
C TYR A 103 -10.57 12.99 -0.05
N GLN A 104 -11.68 12.68 -0.72
CA GLN A 104 -11.90 12.92 -2.14
C GLN A 104 -12.33 14.38 -2.37
N THR A 105 -11.75 15.02 -3.40
CA THR A 105 -12.07 16.40 -3.78
C THR A 105 -12.91 16.48 -5.04
N THR A 106 -13.11 15.36 -5.76
CA THR A 106 -13.99 15.32 -6.92
C THR A 106 -15.43 15.57 -6.50
N GLU A 107 -16.03 16.59 -7.05
CA GLU A 107 -17.44 16.91 -6.83
C GLU A 107 -18.36 15.87 -7.48
N PRO A 108 -19.50 15.53 -6.84
CA PRO A 108 -20.51 14.68 -7.44
C PRO A 108 -21.02 15.26 -8.76
N LYS A 109 -21.23 14.39 -9.75
CA LYS A 109 -21.82 14.74 -11.05
C LYS A 109 -23.04 13.87 -11.31
N GLU A 110 -23.87 14.22 -12.29
CA GLU A 110 -25.01 13.36 -12.67
C GLU A 110 -24.58 11.93 -13.01
N ALA A 111 -23.39 11.76 -13.60
CA ALA A 111 -22.86 10.47 -13.98
C ALA A 111 -22.31 9.64 -12.79
N TYR A 112 -21.90 10.29 -11.69
CA TYR A 112 -21.23 9.61 -10.58
C TYR A 112 -21.69 10.11 -9.20
N ALA A 113 -21.99 9.17 -8.32
CA ALA A 113 -22.05 9.41 -6.89
C ALA A 113 -20.64 9.23 -6.33
N CYS A 114 -20.04 10.34 -5.90
CA CYS A 114 -18.68 10.35 -5.32
C CYS A 114 -18.73 10.03 -3.83
N ASP A 115 -17.74 9.28 -3.37
CA ASP A 115 -17.56 8.99 -1.94
C ASP A 115 -17.19 10.27 -1.19
N GLN A 116 -17.93 10.58 -0.14
CA GLN A 116 -17.75 11.77 0.70
C GLN A 116 -17.04 11.44 2.03
N SER A 117 -16.48 10.24 2.13
CA SER A 117 -15.78 9.79 3.33
C SER A 117 -14.53 10.65 3.58
N ARG A 118 -14.27 10.86 4.87
CA ARG A 118 -13.04 11.48 5.37
C ARG A 118 -12.39 10.55 6.36
N TYR A 119 -11.09 10.45 6.26
CA TYR A 119 -10.28 9.58 7.09
C TYR A 119 -9.27 10.41 7.85
N ASP A 120 -9.23 10.22 9.17
CA ASP A 120 -8.23 10.83 10.03
C ASP A 120 -7.07 9.85 10.22
N VAL A 121 -5.87 10.32 9.92
CA VAL A 121 -4.63 9.55 10.05
C VAL A 121 -3.76 10.19 11.11
N SER A 122 -3.38 9.42 12.12
CA SER A 122 -2.41 9.83 13.13
C SER A 122 -1.13 9.02 12.97
N VAL A 123 -0.01 9.70 12.89
CA VAL A 123 1.33 9.10 12.83
C VAL A 123 2.08 9.54 14.09
N GLU A 124 2.45 8.57 14.92
CA GLU A 124 3.33 8.79 16.06
C GLU A 124 4.74 8.32 15.70
N ALA A 125 5.72 9.19 15.87
CA ALA A 125 7.13 8.92 15.64
C ALA A 125 7.90 9.08 16.96
N PHE A 126 8.64 8.03 17.35
CA PHE A 126 9.32 7.94 18.64
C PHE A 126 10.57 7.09 18.58
N TYR A 127 11.40 7.15 19.61
CA TYR A 127 12.48 6.20 19.83
C TYR A 127 12.01 5.12 20.81
N ASN A 128 12.22 3.84 20.44
CA ASN A 128 11.94 2.73 21.32
C ASN A 128 13.05 2.55 22.39
N GLU A 129 12.90 1.57 23.28
CA GLU A 129 13.87 1.28 24.35
C GLU A 129 15.29 0.92 23.84
N ALA A 130 15.40 0.49 22.59
CA ALA A 130 16.66 0.19 21.93
C ALA A 130 17.22 1.39 21.13
N ASP A 131 16.72 2.60 21.38
CA ASP A 131 17.08 3.85 20.70
C ASP A 131 16.88 3.81 19.16
N GLN A 132 15.93 2.98 18.70
CA GLN A 132 15.58 2.90 17.29
C GLN A 132 14.40 3.81 16.99
N PHE A 133 14.52 4.59 15.93
CA PHE A 133 13.42 5.45 15.44
C PHE A 133 12.31 4.59 14.83
N LYS A 134 11.10 4.73 15.32
CA LYS A 134 9.91 3.96 14.95
C LYS A 134 8.73 4.86 14.70
N THR A 135 7.79 4.37 13.89
CA THR A 135 6.51 5.03 13.65
C THR A 135 5.36 4.06 13.87
N VAL A 136 4.26 4.59 14.39
CA VAL A 136 2.96 3.90 14.50
C VAL A 136 1.93 4.73 13.77
N THR A 137 1.16 4.11 12.90
CA THR A 137 0.10 4.78 12.15
C THR A 137 -1.27 4.23 12.56
N VAL A 138 -2.19 5.12 12.84
CA VAL A 138 -3.59 4.79 13.16
C VAL A 138 -4.49 5.53 12.18
N VAL A 139 -5.35 4.80 11.48
CA VAL A 139 -6.37 5.37 10.60
C VAL A 139 -7.73 5.23 11.25
N LYS A 140 -8.55 6.28 11.20
CA LYS A 140 -9.92 6.29 11.69
C LYS A 140 -10.88 6.77 10.58
N ASN A 141 -12.06 6.17 10.56
CA ASN A 141 -13.15 6.65 9.71
C ASN A 141 -13.89 7.84 10.38
N GLN A 142 -14.89 8.40 9.74
CA GLN A 142 -15.71 9.51 10.24
C GLN A 142 -16.44 9.21 11.56
N LYS A 143 -16.61 7.94 11.92
CA LYS A 143 -17.21 7.53 13.21
C LYS A 143 -16.18 7.43 14.33
N GLY A 144 -14.89 7.67 14.03
CA GLY A 144 -13.79 7.51 14.97
C GLY A 144 -13.35 6.06 15.18
N GLU A 145 -13.85 5.12 14.37
CA GLU A 145 -13.49 3.71 14.45
C GLU A 145 -12.14 3.50 13.73
N LYS A 146 -11.26 2.70 14.34
CA LYS A 146 -10.00 2.30 13.70
C LYS A 146 -10.28 1.36 12.54
N ILE A 147 -9.58 1.60 11.43
CA ILE A 147 -9.67 0.80 10.22
C ILE A 147 -8.28 0.45 9.72
N ASP A 148 -8.16 -0.67 9.02
CA ASP A 148 -6.88 -1.15 8.47
C ASP A 148 -6.60 -0.60 7.07
N GLN A 149 -7.62 -0.15 6.34
CA GLN A 149 -7.49 0.31 4.97
C GLN A 149 -8.43 1.47 4.67
N ILE A 150 -7.91 2.49 3.98
CA ILE A 150 -8.70 3.58 3.41
C ILE A 150 -9.29 3.10 2.10
N THR A 151 -10.62 3.14 1.99
CA THR A 151 -11.31 2.72 0.75
C THR A 151 -12.38 3.75 0.37
N PHE A 152 -12.23 4.33 -0.82
CA PHE A 152 -13.24 5.19 -1.43
C PHE A 152 -14.08 4.40 -2.42
N LEU A 153 -15.41 4.47 -2.25
CA LEU A 153 -16.38 3.78 -3.08
C LEU A 153 -17.14 4.78 -3.93
N ASN A 154 -16.75 4.92 -5.18
CA ASN A 154 -17.45 5.72 -6.17
C ASN A 154 -18.42 4.83 -6.95
N ARG A 155 -19.56 5.37 -7.37
CA ARG A 155 -20.60 4.63 -8.08
C ARG A 155 -21.03 5.37 -9.34
N LEU A 156 -20.98 4.68 -10.47
CA LEU A 156 -21.57 5.20 -11.71
C LEU A 156 -23.09 5.15 -11.62
N ASN A 157 -23.72 6.31 -11.78
CA ASN A 157 -25.16 6.43 -11.89
C ASN A 157 -25.57 5.92 -13.27
N LYS A 158 -26.33 4.83 -13.34
CA LYS A 158 -26.91 4.39 -14.61
C LYS A 158 -27.92 5.42 -15.06
N THR A 159 -27.56 6.28 -15.97
CA THR A 159 -28.54 7.09 -16.72
C THR A 159 -29.34 6.12 -17.58
N ASN A 160 -30.55 5.81 -17.16
CA ASN A 160 -31.51 5.17 -18.06
C ASN A 160 -31.82 6.16 -19.19
N PRO A 161 -31.57 5.83 -20.46
CA PRO A 161 -32.18 6.59 -21.55
C PRO A 161 -33.67 6.28 -21.57
N SER A 162 -34.47 7.27 -21.25
CA SER A 162 -35.90 7.44 -21.54
C SER A 162 -36.91 6.44 -20.92
N ASN A 163 -37.87 7.06 -20.22
CA ASN A 163 -39.26 6.67 -20.06
C ASN A 163 -39.59 5.20 -19.71
N GLN A 164 -39.98 5.01 -18.44
CA GLN A 164 -41.28 4.39 -18.17
C GLN A 164 -41.63 4.49 -16.67
N THR A 165 -42.76 5.19 -16.45
CA THR A 165 -43.79 5.02 -15.43
C THR A 165 -43.48 4.06 -14.25
N ALA A 166 -43.63 4.63 -13.06
CA ALA A 166 -43.66 3.94 -11.78
C ALA A 166 -44.53 2.69 -11.79
N LYS A 167 -43.96 1.59 -11.30
CA LYS A 167 -44.70 0.58 -10.52
C LYS A 167 -43.78 0.04 -9.44
N SER A 168 -44.20 0.34 -8.22
CA SER A 168 -43.86 -0.37 -6.99
C SER A 168 -44.05 -1.88 -7.21
N ASP A 169 -42.99 -2.66 -6.90
CA ASP A 169 -43.22 -3.85 -6.08
C ASP A 169 -41.90 -4.59 -5.68
N SER A 170 -41.94 -4.96 -4.43
CA SER A 170 -41.32 -6.16 -3.82
C SER A 170 -39.82 -6.25 -3.60
N LYS A 171 -39.56 -6.25 -2.30
CA LYS A 171 -38.45 -6.87 -1.56
C LYS A 171 -37.70 -7.96 -2.33
N LYS A 172 -36.46 -7.68 -2.74
CA LYS A 172 -35.53 -8.74 -3.13
C LYS A 172 -34.45 -8.91 -2.06
N LYS A 173 -34.55 -10.06 -1.39
CA LYS A 173 -33.65 -10.57 -0.38
C LYS A 173 -32.22 -10.53 -0.89
N VAL A 174 -31.35 -9.79 -0.21
CA VAL A 174 -29.91 -9.77 -0.49
C VAL A 174 -29.36 -11.15 -0.13
N LYS A 175 -28.85 -11.84 -1.12
CA LYS A 175 -28.15 -13.11 -0.95
C LYS A 175 -26.66 -12.76 -0.80
N THR A 176 -26.22 -12.60 0.44
CA THR A 176 -24.80 -12.57 0.80
C THR A 176 -24.25 -13.99 0.65
N GLY A 177 -23.46 -14.20 -0.37
CA GLY A 177 -22.78 -15.46 -0.59
C GLY A 177 -21.60 -15.24 -1.52
N ASP A 178 -20.46 -14.95 -0.93
CA ASP A 178 -19.16 -15.05 -1.61
C ASP A 178 -18.81 -16.54 -1.71
N ASN A 179 -19.05 -17.13 -2.88
CA ASN A 179 -18.80 -18.55 -3.16
C ASN A 179 -17.51 -18.82 -3.94
N GLY A 180 -16.63 -17.80 -4.13
CA GLY A 180 -15.50 -17.91 -5.04
C GLY A 180 -14.18 -18.39 -4.44
N THR A 181 -13.94 -18.17 -3.13
CA THR A 181 -12.58 -18.25 -2.59
C THR A 181 -12.40 -19.37 -1.53
N ILE A 182 -13.48 -19.89 -0.96
CA ILE A 182 -13.42 -20.87 0.14
C ILE A 182 -12.79 -22.19 -0.32
N TRP A 183 -13.08 -22.66 -1.53
CA TRP A 183 -12.52 -23.89 -2.08
C TRP A 183 -11.01 -23.84 -2.29
N GLY A 184 -10.45 -22.67 -2.61
CA GLY A 184 -9.00 -22.48 -2.74
C GLY A 184 -8.26 -22.63 -1.41
N TYR A 185 -8.81 -22.07 -0.34
CA TYR A 185 -8.24 -22.20 1.01
C TYR A 185 -8.38 -23.61 1.57
N VAL A 186 -9.48 -24.29 1.29
CA VAL A 186 -9.68 -25.69 1.68
C VAL A 186 -8.68 -26.61 1.00
N LEU A 187 -8.41 -26.43 -0.29
CA LEU A 187 -7.37 -27.19 -1.02
C LEU A 187 -5.95 -26.94 -0.48
N LEU A 188 -5.62 -25.70 -0.11
CA LEU A 188 -4.34 -25.35 0.50
C LEU A 188 -4.18 -26.01 1.89
N LEU A 189 -5.23 -26.02 2.71
CA LEU A 189 -5.23 -26.66 4.02
C LEU A 189 -5.05 -28.19 3.91
N VAL A 190 -5.74 -28.83 2.98
CA VAL A 190 -5.64 -30.28 2.75
C VAL A 190 -4.23 -30.65 2.24
N SER A 191 -3.65 -29.87 1.32
CA SER A 191 -2.30 -30.12 0.83
C SER A 191 -1.24 -29.96 1.92
N SER A 192 -1.39 -28.97 2.81
CA SER A 192 -0.51 -28.74 3.95
C SER A 192 -0.58 -29.91 4.95
N MET A 193 -1.77 -30.39 5.27
CA MET A 193 -1.94 -31.55 6.15
C MET A 193 -1.31 -32.81 5.56
N MET A 194 -1.42 -33.00 4.25
CA MET A 194 -0.84 -34.18 3.58
C MET A 194 0.70 -34.15 3.63
N CYS A 195 1.32 -33.01 3.45
CA CYS A 195 2.75 -32.84 3.63
C CYS A 195 3.20 -33.14 5.06
N PHE A 196 2.45 -32.71 6.06
CA PHE A 196 2.75 -33.00 7.47
C PHE A 196 2.69 -34.50 7.79
N VAL A 197 1.69 -35.20 7.25
CA VAL A 197 1.53 -36.66 7.46
C VAL A 197 2.70 -37.41 6.81
N ILE A 198 3.11 -37.03 5.60
CA ILE A 198 4.26 -37.65 4.90
C ILE A 198 5.55 -37.46 5.70
N LEU A 199 5.85 -36.23 6.14
CA LEU A 199 7.03 -35.93 6.94
C LEU A 199 7.04 -36.67 8.29
N PHE A 200 5.87 -36.79 8.92
CA PHE A 200 5.74 -37.52 10.18
C PHE A 200 5.96 -39.02 9.98
N TYR A 201 5.45 -39.58 8.90
CA TYR A 201 5.65 -41.00 8.56
C TYR A 201 7.11 -41.32 8.23
N GLU A 202 7.80 -40.44 7.46
CA GLU A 202 9.23 -40.59 7.18
C GLU A 202 10.08 -40.48 8.45
N ASN A 203 9.75 -39.56 9.34
CA ASN A 203 10.46 -39.39 10.61
C ASN A 203 10.28 -40.62 11.53
N GLN A 204 9.08 -41.20 11.57
CA GLN A 204 8.84 -42.44 12.31
C GLN A 204 9.61 -43.63 11.70
N LYS A 205 9.71 -43.70 10.37
CA LYS A 205 10.46 -44.76 9.67
C LYS A 205 11.94 -44.68 9.96
N ARG A 206 12.53 -43.49 10.00
CA ARG A 206 13.94 -43.26 10.38
C ARG A 206 14.23 -43.68 11.79
N ARG A 207 13.37 -43.31 12.76
CA ARG A 207 13.54 -43.73 14.17
C ARG A 207 13.46 -45.24 14.41
N LYS A 208 12.70 -45.96 13.58
CA LYS A 208 12.61 -47.44 13.66
C LYS A 208 13.82 -48.12 13.02
N GLY A 209 14.47 -47.48 12.02
CA GLY A 209 15.71 -47.99 11.44
C GLY A 209 16.89 -47.88 12.38
N GLU A 210 17.04 -46.76 13.11
CA GLU A 210 18.15 -46.55 14.07
C GLU A 210 18.11 -47.53 15.28
N ILE A 211 16.90 -48.01 15.65
CA ILE A 211 16.78 -48.97 16.79
C ILE A 211 17.19 -50.40 16.39
N GLN A 212 17.16 -50.73 15.10
CA GLN A 212 17.58 -52.06 14.64
C GLN A 212 19.09 -52.20 14.45
N ASP A 213 19.78 -51.09 14.14
CA ASP A 213 21.23 -51.09 13.94
C ASP A 213 22.02 -51.04 15.26
N GLU A 214 21.39 -50.75 16.40
CA GLU A 214 22.00 -50.82 17.75
C GLU A 214 21.82 -52.21 18.42
N ALA A 215 21.12 -53.15 17.80
CA ALA A 215 20.79 -54.46 18.39
C ALA A 215 21.55 -55.63 17.74
N GLU A 216 22.51 -55.38 16.81
CA GLU A 216 23.43 -56.35 16.25
C GLU A 216 24.88 -56.07 16.75
#